data_32e8e58cd83b0d3af5cb727001da0e0c
#
_entry.id   32e8e58cd83b0d3af5cb727001da0e0c
#
_cell.length_a   1.000
_cell.length_b   1.000
_cell.length_c   1.000
_cell.angle_alpha   90.00
_cell.angle_beta   90.00
_cell.angle_gamma   90.00
#
_symmetry.space_group_name_H-M   'P 1'
#
loop_
_entity.id
_entity.type
_entity.pdbx_description
1 polymer ?
#
loop_
_entity_poly.entity_id
_entity_poly.type
_entity_poly.pdbx_seq_one_letter_code
_entity_poly.pdbx_strand_id
1 'polypeptide(L)'
;MADFTAEVFQNEVLAANADVVDAVVTVTAAGGASAGPRKGDAVAVIVIDTSGSMAGDRGRKIVAARNATQAAIDTIDDGVLFAVVSGTQQARIVYPDEVGLVRADDTTRVEARAAVSRVQAKGGTAIGSWLLAVARLLEGAPDALAHAILLTDGKNESESDENLQAAIDYCVGRFQCDARGLGTDWEVDELRRVASALLGTVDIVPDPDDLEAEFEELTRTAMGRESKVALRMWTPKGSTVEFVRQVSPTLEDLTGMAESVNALTSDYPLGAWSGDESRDYHVRIRIPTGNVGDERLAARVMLDIDGDEQPPSLVR
;
A
#
# COMPACT_ATOMS: atom_id res chain seq x y z
N MET A 1 3.31 -11.33 -17.07
CA MET A 1 4.06 -10.31 -16.29
C MET A 1 3.96 -9.01 -17.06
N ALA A 2 3.66 -7.92 -16.38
CA ALA A 2 3.73 -6.59 -17.00
C ALA A 2 5.19 -6.28 -17.39
N ASP A 3 5.39 -5.63 -18.52
CA ASP A 3 6.70 -5.10 -18.91
C ASP A 3 6.91 -3.76 -18.20
N PHE A 4 7.97 -3.69 -17.39
CA PHE A 4 8.32 -2.48 -16.66
C PHE A 4 9.42 -1.70 -17.36
N THR A 5 9.27 -0.39 -17.45
CA THR A 5 10.28 0.53 -17.94
C THR A 5 10.50 1.66 -16.94
N ALA A 6 11.75 2.14 -16.86
CA ALA A 6 12.10 3.34 -16.10
C ALA A 6 12.78 4.34 -17.03
N GLU A 7 12.19 5.51 -17.17
CA GLU A 7 12.75 6.63 -17.92
C GLU A 7 13.20 7.73 -16.95
N VAL A 8 14.39 8.31 -17.21
CA VAL A 8 14.96 9.35 -16.35
C VAL A 8 14.99 10.68 -17.09
N PHE A 9 14.39 11.69 -16.51
CA PHE A 9 14.39 13.06 -17.01
C PHE A 9 15.13 13.96 -16.03
N GLN A 10 16.15 14.64 -16.50
CA GLN A 10 17.02 15.50 -15.69
C GLN A 10 17.56 16.68 -16.47
N ASN A 11 18.04 17.69 -15.76
CA ASN A 11 18.88 18.71 -16.37
C ASN A 11 20.33 18.21 -16.42
N GLU A 12 20.86 17.99 -17.60
CA GLU A 12 22.24 17.49 -17.82
C GLU A 12 23.31 18.55 -17.51
N VAL A 13 22.93 19.81 -17.35
CA VAL A 13 23.88 20.92 -17.09
C VAL A 13 23.59 21.54 -15.75
N LEU A 14 24.55 21.45 -14.85
CA LEU A 14 24.49 22.07 -13.54
C LEU A 14 25.19 23.44 -13.53
N ALA A 15 24.70 24.36 -12.71
CA ALA A 15 25.40 25.63 -12.44
C ALA A 15 26.76 25.38 -11.80
N ALA A 16 27.71 26.30 -12.01
CA ALA A 16 29.02 26.23 -11.35
C ALA A 16 28.86 26.14 -9.81
N ASN A 17 29.53 25.20 -9.19
CA ASN A 17 29.48 24.87 -7.76
C ASN A 17 28.13 24.27 -7.29
N ALA A 18 27.23 23.89 -8.16
CA ALA A 18 26.07 23.11 -7.76
C ALA A 18 26.51 21.73 -7.25
N ASP A 19 25.91 21.29 -6.16
CA ASP A 19 26.17 20.00 -5.52
C ASP A 19 24.93 19.12 -5.44
N VAL A 20 23.86 19.50 -6.16
CA VAL A 20 22.58 18.80 -6.16
C VAL A 20 22.11 18.54 -7.58
N VAL A 21 21.67 17.31 -7.82
CA VAL A 21 21.00 16.88 -9.06
C VAL A 21 19.57 16.51 -8.73
N ASP A 22 18.63 17.08 -9.46
CA ASP A 22 17.21 16.71 -9.43
C ASP A 22 16.88 15.91 -10.69
N ALA A 23 16.19 14.80 -10.53
CA ALA A 23 15.70 13.97 -11.64
C ALA A 23 14.26 13.54 -11.39
N VAL A 24 13.49 13.36 -12.46
CA VAL A 24 12.20 12.66 -12.42
C VAL A 24 12.40 11.29 -13.06
N VAL A 25 12.01 10.26 -12.32
CA VAL A 25 11.99 8.88 -12.82
C VAL A 25 10.55 8.49 -13.07
N THR A 26 10.20 8.31 -14.33
CA THR A 26 8.89 7.77 -14.71
C THR A 26 8.99 6.26 -14.83
N VAL A 27 8.25 5.55 -13.98
CA VAL A 27 8.11 4.10 -14.04
C VAL A 27 6.78 3.79 -14.69
N THR A 28 6.78 2.93 -15.69
CA THR A 28 5.58 2.50 -16.40
C THR A 28 5.53 0.98 -16.44
N ALA A 29 4.38 0.43 -16.05
CA ALA A 29 4.02 -0.95 -16.27
C ALA A 29 3.16 -1.02 -17.52
N ALA A 30 3.58 -1.74 -18.57
CA ALA A 30 2.83 -1.93 -19.79
C ALA A 30 2.42 -3.41 -19.95
N GLY A 31 1.20 -3.64 -20.45
CA GLY A 31 0.69 -4.98 -20.68
C GLY A 31 -0.39 -5.35 -19.68
N GLY A 32 -1.61 -5.51 -20.20
CA GLY A 32 -2.76 -5.93 -19.40
C GLY A 32 -2.53 -7.28 -18.74
N ALA A 33 -3.28 -7.53 -17.68
CA ALA A 33 -3.29 -8.77 -16.91
C ALA A 33 -3.37 -10.01 -17.82
N SER A 34 -2.22 -10.48 -18.28
CA SER A 34 -2.07 -11.83 -18.77
C SER A 34 -1.93 -12.67 -17.51
N ALA A 35 -2.95 -13.47 -17.23
CA ALA A 35 -2.94 -14.41 -16.12
C ALA A 35 -1.83 -15.47 -16.30
N GLY A 36 -0.58 -15.02 -16.15
CA GLY A 36 0.55 -15.89 -15.88
C GLY A 36 0.47 -16.35 -14.42
N PRO A 37 1.00 -17.51 -14.07
CA PRO A 37 1.02 -17.94 -12.69
C PRO A 37 1.78 -16.88 -11.87
N ARG A 38 1.08 -16.28 -10.87
CA ARG A 38 1.70 -15.38 -9.91
C ARG A 38 2.85 -16.09 -9.21
N LYS A 39 3.97 -15.40 -9.02
CA LYS A 39 5.11 -15.93 -8.26
C LYS A 39 4.78 -15.75 -6.76
N GLY A 40 3.93 -16.61 -6.22
CA GLY A 40 3.48 -16.59 -4.83
C GLY A 40 1.95 -16.49 -4.68
N ASP A 41 1.50 -16.69 -3.44
CA ASP A 41 0.08 -16.52 -3.08
C ASP A 41 -0.27 -15.02 -3.01
N ALA A 42 -1.48 -14.66 -3.41
CA ALA A 42 -2.05 -13.34 -3.11
C ALA A 42 -2.90 -13.45 -1.84
N VAL A 43 -2.87 -12.40 -1.01
CA VAL A 43 -3.66 -12.32 0.23
C VAL A 43 -4.49 -11.04 0.23
N ALA A 44 -5.78 -11.17 0.51
CA ALA A 44 -6.70 -10.07 0.75
C ALA A 44 -7.19 -10.09 2.21
N VAL A 45 -6.97 -9.01 2.96
CA VAL A 45 -7.55 -8.86 4.31
C VAL A 45 -8.47 -7.66 4.33
N ILE A 46 -9.76 -7.89 4.59
CA ILE A 46 -10.74 -6.81 4.71
C ILE A 46 -10.91 -6.49 6.20
N VAL A 47 -10.64 -5.24 6.57
CA VAL A 47 -10.78 -4.73 7.94
C VAL A 47 -11.96 -3.78 7.99
N ILE A 48 -13.01 -4.18 8.69
CA ILE A 48 -14.23 -3.40 8.87
C ILE A 48 -14.28 -2.81 10.28
N ASP A 49 -14.39 -1.48 10.35
CA ASP A 49 -14.68 -0.79 11.62
C ASP A 49 -16.05 -1.19 12.13
N THR A 50 -16.07 -1.61 13.38
CA THR A 50 -17.28 -1.96 14.10
C THR A 50 -17.40 -1.22 15.43
N SER A 51 -16.76 -0.05 15.52
CA SER A 51 -16.87 0.86 16.67
C SER A 51 -18.28 1.42 16.86
N GLY A 52 -18.51 2.07 17.98
CA GLY A 52 -19.83 2.62 18.33
C GLY A 52 -20.32 3.68 17.35
N SER A 53 -19.44 4.45 16.71
CA SER A 53 -19.77 5.46 15.68
C SER A 53 -20.49 4.85 14.48
N MET A 54 -20.11 3.62 14.09
CA MET A 54 -20.75 2.88 13.00
C MET A 54 -22.25 2.57 13.25
N ALA A 55 -22.75 2.66 14.49
CA ALA A 55 -24.17 2.62 14.80
C ALA A 55 -24.88 3.94 14.47
N GLY A 56 -24.15 5.00 14.15
CA GLY A 56 -24.67 6.31 13.76
C GLY A 56 -25.58 6.25 12.53
N ASP A 57 -26.26 7.36 12.24
CA ASP A 57 -27.24 7.46 11.16
C ASP A 57 -28.28 6.32 11.16
N ARG A 58 -28.83 6.03 12.34
CA ARG A 58 -29.81 4.94 12.56
C ARG A 58 -29.30 3.55 12.12
N GLY A 59 -27.98 3.33 12.19
CA GLY A 59 -27.34 2.07 11.79
C GLY A 59 -27.09 1.94 10.29
N ARG A 60 -27.25 3.00 9.48
CA ARG A 60 -26.96 2.95 8.03
C ARG A 60 -25.50 2.64 7.77
N LYS A 61 -24.56 3.26 8.52
CA LYS A 61 -23.13 3.07 8.32
C LYS A 61 -22.70 1.60 8.45
N ILE A 62 -23.07 0.91 9.54
CA ILE A 62 -22.70 -0.50 9.73
C ILE A 62 -23.39 -1.43 8.72
N VAL A 63 -24.62 -1.08 8.27
CA VAL A 63 -25.31 -1.85 7.23
C VAL A 63 -24.58 -1.70 5.90
N ALA A 64 -24.24 -0.48 5.49
CA ALA A 64 -23.47 -0.20 4.28
C ALA A 64 -22.09 -0.88 4.32
N ALA A 65 -21.39 -0.80 5.45
CA ALA A 65 -20.09 -1.45 5.64
C ALA A 65 -20.17 -2.99 5.51
N ARG A 66 -21.23 -3.62 6.03
CA ARG A 66 -21.45 -5.07 5.81
C ARG A 66 -21.70 -5.39 4.34
N ASN A 67 -22.57 -4.63 3.67
CA ASN A 67 -22.90 -4.85 2.26
C ASN A 67 -21.64 -4.69 1.40
N ALA A 68 -20.89 -3.61 1.59
CA ALA A 68 -19.63 -3.38 0.88
C ALA A 68 -18.59 -4.49 1.13
N THR A 69 -18.47 -4.95 2.38
CA THR A 69 -17.58 -6.06 2.71
C THR A 69 -18.03 -7.36 2.02
N GLN A 70 -19.33 -7.63 1.95
CA GLN A 70 -19.86 -8.80 1.25
C GLN A 70 -19.62 -8.72 -0.26
N ALA A 71 -19.84 -7.56 -0.87
CA ALA A 71 -19.56 -7.31 -2.28
C ALA A 71 -18.05 -7.47 -2.57
N ALA A 72 -17.18 -6.92 -1.74
CA ALA A 72 -15.74 -7.11 -1.84
C ALA A 72 -15.33 -8.58 -1.76
N ILE A 73 -15.92 -9.39 -0.86
CA ILE A 73 -15.67 -10.83 -0.76
C ILE A 73 -16.02 -11.53 -2.08
N ASP A 74 -17.11 -11.13 -2.73
CA ASP A 74 -17.57 -11.73 -3.99
C ASP A 74 -16.63 -11.41 -5.16
N THR A 75 -15.80 -10.36 -5.07
CA THR A 75 -14.81 -9.99 -6.10
C THR A 75 -13.44 -10.65 -5.90
N ILE A 76 -13.20 -11.34 -4.78
CA ILE A 76 -11.94 -12.05 -4.55
C ILE A 76 -11.87 -13.27 -5.45
N ASP A 77 -10.83 -13.37 -6.29
CA ASP A 77 -10.63 -14.47 -7.21
C ASP A 77 -10.42 -15.81 -6.49
N ASP A 78 -10.82 -16.91 -7.15
CA ASP A 78 -10.61 -18.27 -6.65
C ASP A 78 -9.13 -18.55 -6.38
N GLY A 79 -8.86 -19.15 -5.22
CA GLY A 79 -7.51 -19.50 -4.79
C GLY A 79 -6.74 -18.40 -4.08
N VAL A 80 -7.19 -17.15 -4.11
CA VAL A 80 -6.62 -16.05 -3.30
C VAL A 80 -6.86 -16.37 -1.82
N LEU A 81 -5.85 -16.20 -0.99
CA LEU A 81 -6.00 -16.31 0.46
C LEU A 81 -6.71 -15.08 1.01
N PHE A 82 -7.67 -15.26 1.92
CA PHE A 82 -8.34 -14.10 2.49
C PHE A 82 -8.77 -14.28 3.93
N ALA A 83 -9.03 -13.16 4.60
CA ALA A 83 -9.66 -13.08 5.90
C ALA A 83 -10.47 -11.78 6.05
N VAL A 84 -11.43 -11.78 6.97
CA VAL A 84 -12.17 -10.59 7.37
C VAL A 84 -11.93 -10.33 8.86
N VAL A 85 -11.58 -9.09 9.18
CA VAL A 85 -11.30 -8.62 10.54
C VAL A 85 -12.30 -7.53 10.91
N SER A 86 -12.88 -7.61 12.11
CA SER A 86 -13.63 -6.52 12.70
C SER A 86 -12.76 -5.74 13.67
N GLY A 87 -12.79 -4.42 13.55
CA GLY A 87 -12.04 -3.48 14.37
C GLY A 87 -12.92 -2.77 15.40
N THR A 88 -12.46 -2.78 16.64
CA THR A 88 -12.93 -1.96 17.75
C THR A 88 -11.71 -1.44 18.50
N GLN A 89 -11.76 -1.24 19.86
CA GLN A 89 -10.56 -1.09 20.67
C GLN A 89 -9.63 -2.34 20.61
N GLN A 90 -10.11 -3.43 20.00
CA GLN A 90 -9.35 -4.64 19.70
C GLN A 90 -9.84 -5.21 18.38
N ALA A 91 -8.91 -5.75 17.59
CA ALA A 91 -9.26 -6.48 16.39
C ALA A 91 -9.76 -7.89 16.71
N ARG A 92 -10.71 -8.38 15.90
CA ARG A 92 -11.21 -9.76 15.95
C ARG A 92 -11.33 -10.31 14.55
N ILE A 93 -10.91 -11.55 14.34
CA ILE A 93 -11.16 -12.23 13.08
C ILE A 93 -12.66 -12.59 13.04
N VAL A 94 -13.31 -12.15 11.98
CA VAL A 94 -14.73 -12.44 11.68
C VAL A 94 -14.82 -13.73 10.88
N TYR A 95 -13.87 -13.91 9.96
CA TYR A 95 -13.73 -15.09 9.12
C TYR A 95 -12.26 -15.25 8.70
N PRO A 96 -11.72 -16.49 8.71
CA PRO A 96 -12.35 -17.73 9.17
C PRO A 96 -12.53 -17.79 10.70
N ASP A 97 -13.29 -18.78 11.20
CA ASP A 97 -13.52 -18.97 12.65
C ASP A 97 -12.22 -19.27 13.41
N GLU A 98 -11.28 -19.97 12.77
CA GLU A 98 -9.93 -20.20 13.31
C GLU A 98 -8.98 -19.08 12.86
N VAL A 99 -7.97 -18.77 13.67
CA VAL A 99 -6.97 -17.77 13.33
C VAL A 99 -6.15 -18.24 12.13
N GLY A 100 -6.27 -17.55 11.00
CA GLY A 100 -5.55 -17.88 9.79
C GLY A 100 -6.16 -17.25 8.54
N LEU A 101 -5.71 -17.74 7.40
CA LEU A 101 -6.19 -17.37 6.08
C LEU A 101 -6.83 -18.59 5.41
N VAL A 102 -7.86 -18.38 4.61
CA VAL A 102 -8.50 -19.45 3.81
C VAL A 102 -8.45 -19.09 2.33
N ARG A 103 -8.44 -20.10 1.47
CA ARG A 103 -8.52 -19.86 0.02
C ARG A 103 -9.95 -19.55 -0.39
N ALA A 104 -10.11 -18.54 -1.21
CA ALA A 104 -11.39 -18.16 -1.78
C ALA A 104 -11.90 -19.24 -2.73
N ASP A 105 -13.11 -19.63 -2.51
CA ASP A 105 -13.97 -20.46 -3.36
C ASP A 105 -15.44 -20.12 -3.07
N ASP A 106 -16.36 -20.71 -3.80
CA ASP A 106 -17.80 -20.45 -3.64
C ASP A 106 -18.29 -20.72 -2.20
N THR A 107 -17.74 -21.73 -1.53
CA THR A 107 -18.14 -22.11 -0.17
C THR A 107 -17.62 -21.10 0.85
N THR A 108 -16.34 -20.80 0.80
CA THR A 108 -15.68 -19.89 1.73
C THR A 108 -16.21 -18.44 1.62
N ARG A 109 -16.54 -17.99 0.39
CA ARG A 109 -17.21 -16.68 0.21
C ARG A 109 -18.60 -16.65 0.86
N VAL A 110 -19.41 -17.71 0.69
CA VAL A 110 -20.74 -17.81 1.33
C VAL A 110 -20.62 -17.79 2.85
N GLU A 111 -19.69 -18.54 3.42
CA GLU A 111 -19.45 -18.58 4.86
C GLU A 111 -18.98 -17.21 5.41
N ALA A 112 -18.04 -16.57 4.71
CA ALA A 112 -17.53 -15.25 5.08
C ALA A 112 -18.66 -14.19 5.08
N ARG A 113 -19.50 -14.16 4.04
CA ARG A 113 -20.65 -13.25 3.99
C ARG A 113 -21.64 -13.50 5.13
N ALA A 114 -21.88 -14.77 5.44
CA ALA A 114 -22.74 -15.12 6.58
C ALA A 114 -22.14 -14.69 7.92
N ALA A 115 -20.81 -14.73 8.08
CA ALA A 115 -20.12 -14.23 9.26
C ALA A 115 -20.21 -12.70 9.35
N VAL A 116 -19.94 -11.98 8.25
CA VAL A 116 -20.03 -10.51 8.16
C VAL A 116 -21.45 -10.01 8.49
N SER A 117 -22.49 -10.71 8.06
CA SER A 117 -23.87 -10.30 8.34
C SER A 117 -24.21 -10.19 9.83
N ARG A 118 -23.46 -10.88 10.70
CA ARG A 118 -23.68 -10.92 12.16
C ARG A 118 -22.88 -9.84 12.90
N VAL A 119 -21.97 -9.16 12.26
CA VAL A 119 -21.12 -8.12 12.85
C VAL A 119 -22.01 -6.97 13.37
N GLN A 120 -21.72 -6.46 14.56
CA GLN A 120 -22.48 -5.39 15.21
C GLN A 120 -21.56 -4.26 15.63
N ALA A 121 -22.01 -3.03 15.47
CA ALA A 121 -21.29 -1.84 15.89
C ALA A 121 -21.33 -1.67 17.41
N LYS A 122 -20.14 -1.64 18.04
CA LYS A 122 -19.96 -1.36 19.48
C LYS A 122 -18.47 -1.17 19.81
N GLY A 123 -18.19 -0.43 20.88
CA GLY A 123 -16.82 -0.23 21.37
C GLY A 123 -16.16 1.01 20.80
N GLY A 124 -14.86 1.12 20.98
CA GLY A 124 -14.04 2.22 20.50
C GLY A 124 -13.23 1.86 19.25
N THR A 125 -12.27 2.70 18.86
CA THR A 125 -11.46 2.57 17.65
C THR A 125 -9.97 2.57 18.00
N ALA A 126 -9.26 1.50 17.66
CA ALA A 126 -7.80 1.37 17.84
C ALA A 126 -7.19 0.77 16.56
N ILE A 127 -6.93 1.63 15.57
CA ILE A 127 -6.48 1.25 14.22
C ILE A 127 -5.17 0.47 14.26
N GLY A 128 -4.22 0.83 15.13
CA GLY A 128 -2.96 0.11 15.29
C GLY A 128 -3.18 -1.36 15.69
N SER A 129 -4.15 -1.65 16.57
CA SER A 129 -4.49 -3.03 16.92
C SER A 129 -5.03 -3.82 15.71
N TRP A 130 -5.69 -3.16 14.77
CA TRP A 130 -6.22 -3.79 13.56
C TRP A 130 -5.10 -4.11 12.57
N LEU A 131 -4.17 -3.16 12.36
CA LEU A 131 -2.99 -3.37 11.52
C LEU A 131 -2.12 -4.53 12.04
N LEU A 132 -1.91 -4.62 13.35
CA LEU A 132 -1.17 -5.72 13.97
C LEU A 132 -1.89 -7.07 13.81
N ALA A 133 -3.22 -7.09 13.80
CA ALA A 133 -3.98 -8.32 13.52
C ALA A 133 -3.80 -8.77 12.07
N VAL A 134 -3.81 -7.84 11.10
CA VAL A 134 -3.47 -8.13 9.70
C VAL A 134 -2.06 -8.73 9.62
N ALA A 135 -1.07 -8.07 10.22
CA ALA A 135 0.32 -8.55 10.18
C ALA A 135 0.47 -9.98 10.74
N ARG A 136 -0.26 -10.31 11.82
CA ARG A 136 -0.27 -11.68 12.39
C ARG A 136 -0.88 -12.71 11.45
N LEU A 137 -1.96 -12.38 10.75
CA LEU A 137 -2.56 -13.28 9.76
C LEU A 137 -1.56 -13.62 8.65
N LEU A 138 -0.73 -12.64 8.26
CA LEU A 138 0.27 -12.79 7.20
C LEU A 138 1.49 -13.62 7.60
N GLU A 139 1.70 -13.92 8.89
CA GLU A 139 2.74 -14.86 9.34
C GLU A 139 2.55 -16.26 8.72
N GLY A 140 1.32 -16.61 8.36
CA GLY A 140 0.99 -17.85 7.63
C GLY A 140 1.31 -17.84 6.13
N ALA A 141 1.65 -16.67 5.56
CA ALA A 141 1.95 -16.49 4.12
C ALA A 141 3.02 -15.40 3.91
N PRO A 142 4.27 -15.59 4.42
CA PRO A 142 5.27 -14.53 4.49
C PRO A 142 5.74 -14.00 3.12
N ASP A 143 5.66 -14.82 2.09
CA ASP A 143 6.10 -14.47 0.72
C ASP A 143 4.94 -13.98 -0.17
N ALA A 144 3.73 -13.88 0.40
CA ALA A 144 2.55 -13.48 -0.36
C ALA A 144 2.54 -11.99 -0.70
N LEU A 145 1.92 -11.68 -1.86
CA LEU A 145 1.53 -10.32 -2.17
C LEU A 145 0.27 -9.98 -1.37
N ALA A 146 0.45 -9.29 -0.24
CA ALA A 146 -0.61 -9.05 0.71
C ALA A 146 -1.17 -7.63 0.61
N HIS A 147 -2.50 -7.55 0.59
CA HIS A 147 -3.24 -6.31 0.54
C HIS A 147 -4.31 -6.27 1.63
N ALA A 148 -4.38 -5.17 2.37
CA ALA A 148 -5.43 -4.88 3.33
C ALA A 148 -6.32 -3.75 2.82
N ILE A 149 -7.62 -3.86 3.05
CA ILE A 149 -8.60 -2.80 2.80
C ILE A 149 -9.21 -2.44 4.14
N LEU A 150 -8.99 -1.20 4.58
CA LEU A 150 -9.45 -0.67 5.86
C LEU A 150 -10.63 0.27 5.65
N LEU A 151 -11.76 -0.05 6.27
CA LEU A 151 -12.93 0.81 6.33
C LEU A 151 -13.14 1.32 7.74
N THR A 152 -13.25 2.64 7.93
CA THR A 152 -13.60 3.27 9.22
C THR A 152 -14.40 4.55 9.03
N ASP A 153 -15.24 4.88 9.98
CA ASP A 153 -15.95 6.17 10.06
C ASP A 153 -15.47 7.03 11.24
N GLY A 154 -14.46 6.57 11.97
CA GLY A 154 -14.09 7.13 13.25
C GLY A 154 -12.62 7.52 13.36
N LYS A 155 -12.35 8.19 14.48
CA LYS A 155 -11.02 8.58 14.93
C LYS A 155 -10.42 7.46 15.76
N ASN A 156 -9.09 7.38 15.76
CA ASN A 156 -8.32 6.47 16.60
C ASN A 156 -8.32 6.91 18.07
N GLU A 157 -9.46 6.76 18.76
CA GLU A 157 -9.68 7.29 20.13
C GLU A 157 -9.30 6.32 21.25
N SER A 158 -9.08 5.04 20.94
CA SER A 158 -8.89 3.99 21.96
C SER A 158 -7.44 3.53 22.13
N GLU A 159 -6.50 4.18 21.46
CA GLU A 159 -5.06 3.99 21.65
C GLU A 159 -4.31 5.31 21.57
N SER A 160 -3.04 5.33 22.01
CA SER A 160 -2.23 6.53 21.88
C SER A 160 -1.63 6.65 20.47
N ASP A 161 -1.25 7.88 20.09
CA ASP A 161 -0.60 8.15 18.81
C ASP A 161 0.73 7.40 18.67
N GLU A 162 1.48 7.23 19.77
CA GLU A 162 2.71 6.43 19.81
C GLU A 162 2.45 4.96 19.52
N ASN A 163 1.34 4.39 20.02
CA ASN A 163 0.98 3.00 19.76
C ASN A 163 0.56 2.80 18.31
N LEU A 164 -0.23 3.73 17.74
CA LEU A 164 -0.57 3.70 16.32
C LEU A 164 0.69 3.78 15.47
N GLN A 165 1.62 4.71 15.78
CA GLN A 165 2.86 4.84 15.01
C GLN A 165 3.72 3.58 15.10
N ALA A 166 3.86 3.00 16.30
CA ALA A 166 4.61 1.73 16.46
C ALA A 166 3.98 0.57 15.67
N ALA A 167 2.64 0.51 15.60
CA ALA A 167 1.94 -0.47 14.80
C ALA A 167 2.15 -0.26 13.29
N ILE A 168 2.10 1.00 12.83
CA ILE A 168 2.42 1.35 11.44
C ILE A 168 3.84 0.92 11.10
N ASP A 169 4.84 1.33 11.90
CA ASP A 169 6.26 0.99 11.70
C ASP A 169 6.49 -0.52 11.63
N TYR A 170 5.77 -1.28 12.47
CA TYR A 170 5.83 -2.75 12.43
C TYR A 170 5.27 -3.33 11.13
N CYS A 171 4.26 -2.69 10.54
CA CYS A 171 3.56 -3.17 9.35
C CYS A 171 4.22 -2.75 8.02
N VAL A 172 5.10 -1.76 8.01
CA VAL A 172 5.83 -1.32 6.81
C VAL A 172 6.51 -2.50 6.12
N GLY A 173 6.35 -2.60 4.80
CA GLY A 173 6.91 -3.66 3.95
C GLY A 173 6.23 -5.04 4.04
N ARG A 174 5.28 -5.23 4.98
CA ARG A 174 4.58 -6.51 5.17
C ARG A 174 3.35 -6.66 4.28
N PHE A 175 2.62 -5.57 4.07
CA PHE A 175 1.43 -5.50 3.22
C PHE A 175 1.16 -4.07 2.77
N GLN A 176 0.39 -3.91 1.71
CA GLN A 176 -0.19 -2.62 1.34
C GLN A 176 -1.56 -2.45 2.01
N CYS A 177 -1.93 -1.20 2.34
CA CYS A 177 -3.19 -0.91 2.99
C CYS A 177 -3.89 0.29 2.35
N ASP A 178 -4.97 0.02 1.61
CA ASP A 178 -5.88 1.07 1.17
C ASP A 178 -6.90 1.36 2.26
N ALA A 179 -7.14 2.63 2.55
CA ALA A 179 -8.08 3.07 3.57
C ALA A 179 -9.25 3.84 2.96
N ARG A 180 -10.45 3.59 3.46
CA ARG A 180 -11.66 4.32 3.10
C ARG A 180 -12.32 4.89 4.34
N GLY A 181 -12.46 6.21 4.33
CA GLY A 181 -13.19 6.95 5.36
C GLY A 181 -14.66 7.07 5.02
N LEU A 182 -15.56 6.61 5.89
CA LEU A 182 -17.00 6.66 5.69
C LEU A 182 -17.62 7.89 6.36
N GLY A 183 -18.26 8.75 5.56
CA GLY A 183 -18.86 9.99 6.05
C GLY A 183 -17.84 11.11 6.24
N THR A 184 -18.06 12.02 7.20
CA THR A 184 -17.28 13.25 7.37
C THR A 184 -16.65 13.42 8.76
N ASP A 185 -16.84 12.47 9.66
CA ASP A 185 -16.48 12.62 11.09
C ASP A 185 -15.12 12.02 11.48
N TRP A 186 -14.34 11.54 10.52
CA TRP A 186 -13.05 10.88 10.72
C TRP A 186 -11.85 11.82 10.54
N GLU A 187 -10.67 11.40 11.02
CA GLU A 187 -9.43 12.16 10.89
C GLU A 187 -8.67 11.77 9.61
N VAL A 188 -8.72 12.66 8.61
CA VAL A 188 -8.05 12.45 7.30
C VAL A 188 -6.56 12.15 7.48
N ASP A 189 -5.91 12.86 8.39
CA ASP A 189 -4.45 12.77 8.55
C ASP A 189 -4.01 11.44 9.15
N GLU A 190 -4.83 10.81 10.02
CA GLU A 190 -4.53 9.49 10.57
C GLU A 190 -4.59 8.41 9.49
N LEU A 191 -5.68 8.37 8.70
CA LEU A 191 -5.82 7.39 7.62
C LEU A 191 -4.81 7.62 6.50
N ARG A 192 -4.50 8.89 6.18
CA ARG A 192 -3.44 9.21 5.22
C ARG A 192 -2.09 8.70 5.71
N ARG A 193 -1.76 8.89 6.98
CA ARG A 193 -0.51 8.39 7.58
C ARG A 193 -0.42 6.87 7.47
N VAL A 194 -1.51 6.14 7.74
CA VAL A 194 -1.56 4.68 7.59
C VAL A 194 -1.37 4.28 6.13
N ALA A 195 -2.16 4.83 5.23
CA ALA A 195 -2.13 4.47 3.82
C ALA A 195 -0.77 4.80 3.18
N SER A 196 -0.24 6.01 3.39
CA SER A 196 1.07 6.42 2.86
C SER A 196 2.20 5.52 3.37
N ALA A 197 2.25 5.22 4.67
CA ALA A 197 3.28 4.35 5.23
C ALA A 197 3.19 2.92 4.72
N LEU A 198 2.00 2.44 4.37
CA LEU A 198 1.74 1.10 3.85
C LEU A 198 1.53 1.08 2.33
N LEU A 199 2.00 2.11 1.61
CA LEU A 199 2.00 2.20 0.13
C LEU A 199 0.62 2.01 -0.51
N GLY A 200 -0.44 2.39 0.19
CA GLY A 200 -1.81 2.35 -0.27
C GLY A 200 -2.40 3.73 -0.54
N THR A 201 -3.69 3.75 -0.79
CA THR A 201 -4.46 4.97 -1.06
C THR A 201 -5.43 5.28 0.07
N VAL A 202 -5.79 6.55 0.23
CA VAL A 202 -6.88 6.96 1.10
C VAL A 202 -7.91 7.74 0.29
N ASP A 203 -9.17 7.41 0.47
CA ASP A 203 -10.29 8.16 -0.12
C ASP A 203 -11.47 8.23 0.83
N ILE A 204 -12.39 9.15 0.53
CA ILE A 204 -13.59 9.40 1.32
C ILE A 204 -14.79 8.88 0.56
N VAL A 205 -15.64 8.13 1.25
CA VAL A 205 -16.97 7.76 0.76
C VAL A 205 -18.01 8.56 1.54
N PRO A 206 -18.48 9.71 1.02
CA PRO A 206 -19.34 10.62 1.75
C PRO A 206 -20.72 10.01 2.03
N ASP A 207 -21.27 9.26 1.07
CA ASP A 207 -22.55 8.57 1.21
C ASP A 207 -22.35 7.07 1.42
N PRO A 208 -22.89 6.50 2.50
CA PRO A 208 -22.82 5.05 2.72
C PRO A 208 -23.38 4.21 1.57
N ASP A 209 -24.29 4.76 0.77
CA ASP A 209 -24.91 4.04 -0.35
C ASP A 209 -23.94 3.82 -1.54
N ASP A 210 -22.85 4.61 -1.63
CA ASP A 210 -21.80 4.46 -2.67
C ASP A 210 -20.70 3.45 -2.28
N LEU A 211 -20.69 3.04 -1.00
CA LEU A 211 -19.59 2.23 -0.43
C LEU A 211 -19.42 0.86 -1.10
N GLU A 212 -20.53 0.24 -1.50
CA GLU A 212 -20.51 -1.09 -2.13
C GLU A 212 -19.72 -1.08 -3.45
N ALA A 213 -20.05 -0.14 -4.34
CA ALA A 213 -19.36 0.00 -5.63
C ALA A 213 -17.88 0.37 -5.47
N GLU A 214 -17.58 1.26 -4.52
CA GLU A 214 -16.20 1.66 -4.20
C GLU A 214 -15.36 0.47 -3.69
N PHE A 215 -15.91 -0.37 -2.83
CA PHE A 215 -15.22 -1.54 -2.29
C PHE A 215 -15.00 -2.64 -3.32
N GLU A 216 -15.98 -2.87 -4.21
CA GLU A 216 -15.81 -3.79 -5.34
C GLU A 216 -14.65 -3.36 -6.25
N GLU A 217 -14.62 -2.09 -6.65
CA GLU A 217 -13.58 -1.55 -7.52
C GLU A 217 -12.21 -1.58 -6.85
N LEU A 218 -12.15 -1.16 -5.57
CA LEU A 218 -10.92 -1.19 -4.80
C LEU A 218 -10.37 -2.62 -4.66
N THR A 219 -11.22 -3.59 -4.34
CA THR A 219 -10.81 -5.00 -4.19
C THR A 219 -10.34 -5.56 -5.52
N ARG A 220 -11.04 -5.28 -6.62
CA ARG A 220 -10.64 -5.70 -7.97
C ARG A 220 -9.28 -5.13 -8.36
N THR A 221 -9.07 -3.83 -8.12
CA THR A 221 -7.79 -3.17 -8.39
C THR A 221 -6.66 -3.74 -7.53
N ALA A 222 -6.91 -3.94 -6.24
CA ALA A 222 -5.93 -4.52 -5.32
C ALA A 222 -5.53 -5.95 -5.72
N MET A 223 -6.50 -6.77 -6.10
CA MET A 223 -6.24 -8.15 -6.53
C MET A 223 -5.63 -8.25 -7.93
N GLY A 224 -5.79 -7.21 -8.75
CA GLY A 224 -5.14 -7.11 -10.07
C GLY A 224 -3.65 -6.77 -10.02
N ARG A 225 -3.11 -6.43 -8.85
CA ARG A 225 -1.68 -6.14 -8.68
C ARG A 225 -0.88 -7.45 -8.70
N GLU A 226 0.19 -7.47 -9.49
CA GLU A 226 0.92 -8.71 -9.77
C GLU A 226 2.34 -8.75 -9.21
N SER A 227 2.98 -7.60 -9.01
CA SER A 227 4.42 -7.53 -8.71
C SER A 227 4.72 -6.52 -7.62
N LYS A 228 5.69 -6.86 -6.76
CA LYS A 228 6.34 -5.90 -5.86
C LYS A 228 7.47 -5.23 -6.64
N VAL A 229 7.43 -3.90 -6.70
CA VAL A 229 8.44 -3.12 -7.41
C VAL A 229 9.20 -2.26 -6.42
N ALA A 230 10.53 -2.21 -6.56
CA ALA A 230 11.37 -1.27 -5.85
C ALA A 230 12.22 -0.45 -6.83
N LEU A 231 12.43 0.81 -6.52
CA LEU A 231 13.39 1.67 -7.20
C LEU A 231 14.75 1.48 -6.54
N ARG A 232 15.62 0.71 -7.20
CA ARG A 232 16.99 0.48 -6.75
C ARG A 232 17.89 1.61 -7.22
N MET A 233 18.52 2.27 -6.28
CA MET A 233 19.42 3.39 -6.54
C MET A 233 20.84 3.07 -6.10
N TRP A 234 21.74 3.02 -7.06
CA TRP A 234 23.18 3.00 -6.80
C TRP A 234 23.74 4.41 -6.92
N THR A 235 24.52 4.88 -5.94
CA THR A 235 25.22 6.17 -5.95
C THR A 235 26.72 5.96 -5.79
N PRO A 236 27.57 6.73 -6.51
CA PRO A 236 29.01 6.64 -6.33
C PRO A 236 29.42 7.16 -4.96
N LYS A 237 30.61 6.76 -4.50
CA LYS A 237 31.15 7.19 -3.19
C LYS A 237 31.22 8.73 -3.10
N GLY A 238 30.64 9.27 -2.05
CA GLY A 238 30.54 10.71 -1.80
C GLY A 238 29.23 11.36 -2.29
N SER A 239 28.41 10.62 -3.02
CA SER A 239 27.04 11.02 -3.37
C SER A 239 26.04 10.40 -2.40
N THR A 240 24.93 11.10 -2.14
CA THR A 240 23.84 10.62 -1.26
C THR A 240 22.49 11.00 -1.85
N VAL A 241 21.52 10.11 -1.74
CA VAL A 241 20.12 10.41 -2.04
C VAL A 241 19.58 11.25 -0.89
N GLU A 242 19.10 12.45 -1.18
CA GLU A 242 18.47 13.32 -0.18
C GLU A 242 17.00 12.99 0.01
N PHE A 243 16.30 12.72 -1.08
CA PHE A 243 14.94 12.21 -1.03
C PHE A 243 14.55 11.46 -2.29
N VAL A 244 13.55 10.61 -2.13
CA VAL A 244 12.76 9.97 -3.19
C VAL A 244 11.29 10.23 -2.87
N ARG A 245 10.56 10.87 -3.78
CA ARG A 245 9.13 11.20 -3.60
C ARG A 245 8.34 10.85 -4.82
N GLN A 246 7.29 10.07 -4.67
CA GLN A 246 6.27 9.98 -5.71
C GLN A 246 5.60 11.35 -5.88
N VAL A 247 5.41 11.80 -7.10
CA VAL A 247 4.78 13.08 -7.42
C VAL A 247 3.55 12.93 -8.32
N SER A 248 3.37 11.76 -8.89
CA SER A 248 2.19 11.37 -9.68
C SER A 248 1.94 9.87 -9.50
N PRO A 249 0.69 9.39 -9.35
CA PRO A 249 -0.57 10.15 -9.30
C PRO A 249 -0.81 10.85 -7.95
N THR A 250 -0.16 10.41 -6.89
CA THR A 250 -0.27 10.98 -5.53
C THR A 250 1.08 11.46 -5.04
N LEU A 251 1.09 12.39 -4.10
CA LEU A 251 2.32 12.89 -3.47
C LEU A 251 2.66 12.04 -2.24
N GLU A 252 3.73 11.24 -2.32
CA GLU A 252 4.17 10.36 -1.23
C GLU A 252 5.69 10.45 -1.02
N ASP A 253 6.14 10.57 0.23
CA ASP A 253 7.56 10.63 0.56
C ASP A 253 8.09 9.23 0.92
N LEU A 254 8.89 8.65 0.03
CA LEU A 254 9.49 7.32 0.20
C LEU A 254 10.88 7.37 0.83
N THR A 255 11.39 8.55 1.15
CA THR A 255 12.77 8.75 1.63
C THR A 255 13.09 7.91 2.87
N GLY A 256 12.15 7.86 3.81
CA GLY A 256 12.28 7.09 5.06
C GLY A 256 12.12 5.57 4.90
N MET A 257 11.69 5.09 3.72
CA MET A 257 11.45 3.67 3.45
C MET A 257 12.66 2.99 2.79
N ALA A 258 13.80 3.69 2.68
CA ALA A 258 14.99 3.16 2.05
C ALA A 258 15.51 1.91 2.76
N GLU A 259 15.66 0.81 2.04
CA GLU A 259 16.28 -0.44 2.48
C GLU A 259 17.69 -0.53 1.92
N SER A 260 18.69 -0.70 2.79
CA SER A 260 20.08 -0.79 2.37
C SER A 260 20.38 -2.18 1.79
N VAL A 261 20.69 -2.22 0.50
CA VAL A 261 21.18 -3.44 -0.18
C VAL A 261 22.69 -3.63 0.07
N ASN A 262 23.45 -2.53 -0.03
CA ASN A 262 24.88 -2.46 0.30
C ASN A 262 25.29 -1.01 0.57
N ALA A 263 26.59 -0.77 0.81
CA ALA A 263 27.10 0.56 1.17
C ALA A 263 26.83 1.68 0.14
N LEU A 264 26.52 1.35 -1.10
CA LEU A 264 26.31 2.30 -2.20
C LEU A 264 24.94 2.12 -2.88
N THR A 265 24.12 1.16 -2.44
CA THR A 265 22.86 0.81 -3.08
C THR A 265 21.74 0.73 -2.05
N SER A 266 20.65 1.39 -2.33
CA SER A 266 19.41 1.33 -1.54
C SER A 266 18.22 1.06 -2.44
N ASP A 267 17.25 0.29 -1.93
CA ASP A 267 15.97 0.05 -2.54
C ASP A 267 14.90 0.92 -1.87
N TYR A 268 14.08 1.55 -2.70
CA TYR A 268 12.92 2.33 -2.28
C TYR A 268 11.67 1.57 -2.74
N PRO A 269 10.86 1.01 -1.83
CA PRO A 269 9.69 0.24 -2.21
C PRO A 269 8.65 1.13 -2.88
N LEU A 270 8.20 0.73 -4.07
CA LEU A 270 7.15 1.43 -4.83
C LEU A 270 5.79 0.74 -4.68
N GLY A 271 5.73 -0.33 -3.90
CA GLY A 271 4.53 -1.13 -3.69
C GLY A 271 4.25 -2.12 -4.81
N ALA A 272 3.02 -2.66 -4.82
CA ALA A 272 2.56 -3.54 -5.86
C ALA A 272 1.95 -2.74 -7.02
N TRP A 273 2.02 -3.31 -8.22
CA TRP A 273 1.65 -2.67 -9.47
C TRP A 273 0.69 -3.54 -10.28
N SER A 274 -0.24 -2.86 -10.97
CA SER A 274 -1.06 -3.47 -12.01
C SER A 274 -0.48 -3.16 -13.39
N GLY A 275 -0.93 -3.90 -14.43
CA GLY A 275 -0.65 -3.51 -15.81
C GLY A 275 -1.26 -2.14 -16.15
N ASP A 276 -0.67 -1.47 -17.15
CA ASP A 276 -1.09 -0.15 -17.64
C ASP A 276 -1.09 0.98 -16.59
N GLU A 277 -0.12 0.92 -15.66
CA GLU A 277 0.07 1.92 -14.61
C GLU A 277 1.36 2.71 -14.85
N SER A 278 1.33 4.02 -14.55
CA SER A 278 2.50 4.90 -14.64
C SER A 278 2.59 5.81 -13.41
N ARG A 279 3.79 5.92 -12.83
CA ARG A 279 4.06 6.78 -11.66
C ARG A 279 5.34 7.55 -11.86
N ASP A 280 5.34 8.82 -11.39
CA ASP A 280 6.52 9.68 -11.44
C ASP A 280 7.13 9.85 -10.06
N TYR A 281 8.46 9.74 -10.00
CA TYR A 281 9.24 9.88 -8.77
C TYR A 281 10.26 11.00 -8.92
N HIS A 282 10.16 12.02 -8.08
CA HIS A 282 11.19 13.05 -7.96
C HIS A 282 12.29 12.55 -7.04
N VAL A 283 13.50 12.49 -7.56
CA VAL A 283 14.69 12.06 -6.86
C VAL A 283 15.67 13.22 -6.76
N ARG A 284 16.19 13.48 -5.57
CA ARG A 284 17.24 14.46 -5.36
C ARG A 284 18.50 13.79 -4.82
N ILE A 285 19.62 14.07 -5.48
CA ILE A 285 20.91 13.46 -5.17
C ILE A 285 21.92 14.57 -4.90
N ARG A 286 22.55 14.53 -3.73
CA ARG A 286 23.71 15.37 -3.43
C ARG A 286 24.98 14.71 -3.97
N ILE A 287 25.76 15.47 -4.71
CA ILE A 287 27.02 15.03 -5.33
C ILE A 287 28.18 15.89 -4.84
N PRO A 288 29.43 15.39 -4.86
CA PRO A 288 30.60 16.23 -4.64
C PRO A 288 30.66 17.32 -5.72
N THR A 289 31.04 18.54 -5.35
CA THR A 289 31.27 19.65 -6.31
C THR A 289 32.35 19.28 -7.32
N GLY A 290 32.16 19.71 -8.59
CA GLY A 290 33.06 19.48 -9.69
C GLY A 290 33.60 20.75 -10.31
N ASN A 291 34.56 20.62 -11.23
CA ASN A 291 35.01 21.74 -12.05
C ASN A 291 34.08 21.92 -13.26
N VAL A 292 34.10 23.14 -13.83
CA VAL A 292 33.37 23.39 -15.08
C VAL A 292 33.95 22.50 -16.19
N GLY A 293 33.07 21.75 -16.84
CA GLY A 293 33.47 20.79 -17.92
C GLY A 293 33.66 19.36 -17.43
N ASP A 294 33.59 19.08 -16.12
CA ASP A 294 33.55 17.72 -15.60
C ASP A 294 32.23 17.05 -15.96
N GLU A 295 32.27 15.81 -16.42
CA GLU A 295 31.10 14.94 -16.61
C GLU A 295 31.07 13.89 -15.49
N ARG A 296 29.97 13.75 -14.77
CA ARG A 296 29.85 12.88 -13.58
C ARG A 296 28.55 12.10 -13.58
N LEU A 297 28.66 10.85 -13.20
CA LEU A 297 27.48 10.02 -12.91
C LEU A 297 27.00 10.30 -11.48
N ALA A 298 25.77 10.79 -11.31
CA ALA A 298 25.17 11.04 -10.01
C ALA A 298 24.57 9.78 -9.40
N ALA A 299 23.86 8.98 -10.20
CA ALA A 299 23.30 7.70 -9.79
C ALA A 299 23.02 6.76 -10.98
N ARG A 300 22.82 5.47 -10.66
CA ARG A 300 22.13 4.51 -11.52
C ARG A 300 20.82 4.16 -10.89
N VAL A 301 19.77 4.24 -11.68
CA VAL A 301 18.40 3.87 -11.30
C VAL A 301 18.06 2.56 -11.99
N MET A 302 17.59 1.61 -11.24
CA MET A 302 17.19 0.28 -11.70
C MET A 302 15.82 -0.03 -11.09
N LEU A 303 15.09 -0.93 -11.69
CA LEU A 303 13.90 -1.52 -11.06
C LEU A 303 14.28 -2.92 -10.57
N ASP A 304 13.91 -3.21 -9.35
CA ASP A 304 13.85 -4.56 -8.81
C ASP A 304 12.39 -5.00 -8.81
N ILE A 305 12.09 -6.08 -9.53
CA ILE A 305 10.74 -6.60 -9.70
C ILE A 305 10.71 -8.02 -9.14
N ASP A 306 10.03 -8.22 -8.01
CA ASP A 306 9.97 -9.53 -7.33
C ASP A 306 11.35 -10.16 -7.05
N GLY A 307 12.40 -9.33 -6.86
CA GLY A 307 13.78 -9.74 -6.66
C GLY A 307 14.61 -9.91 -7.93
N ASP A 308 14.05 -9.58 -9.11
CA ASP A 308 14.76 -9.60 -10.39
C ASP A 308 15.12 -8.17 -10.83
N GLU A 309 16.43 -7.86 -10.87
CA GLU A 309 16.96 -6.54 -11.22
C GLU A 309 16.88 -6.27 -12.73
N GLN A 310 16.25 -5.16 -13.12
CA GLN A 310 16.14 -4.70 -14.50
C GLN A 310 17.38 -3.88 -14.94
N PRO A 311 17.64 -3.72 -16.26
CA PRO A 311 18.73 -2.89 -16.76
C PRO A 311 18.71 -1.46 -16.22
N PRO A 312 19.88 -0.85 -15.92
CA PRO A 312 19.93 0.47 -15.31
C PRO A 312 19.64 1.61 -16.29
N SER A 313 18.90 2.62 -15.81
CA SER A 313 18.85 3.97 -16.36
C SER A 313 19.82 4.90 -15.62
N LEU A 314 20.38 5.89 -16.29
CA LEU A 314 21.45 6.72 -15.75
C LEU A 314 20.99 8.14 -15.39
N VAL A 315 21.32 8.57 -14.17
CA VAL A 315 21.26 9.99 -13.74
C VAL A 315 22.68 10.55 -13.85
N ARG A 316 22.89 11.52 -14.76
CA ARG A 316 24.21 12.12 -15.05
C ARG A 316 24.26 13.58 -14.64
#